data_1ccf0c8d2ab86d57d95239de14ac7221
#
_entry.id   1ccf0c8d2ab86d57d95239de14ac7221
#
_cell.length_a   1.000
_cell.length_b   1.000
_cell.length_c   1.000
_cell.angle_alpha   90.00
_cell.angle_beta   90.00
_cell.angle_gamma   90.00
#
_symmetry.space_group_name_H-M   'P 1'
#
loop_
_entity.id
_entity.type
_entity.pdbx_description
1 polymer ?
#
loop_
_entity_poly.entity_id
_entity_poly.type
_entity_poly.pdbx_seq_one_letter_code
_entity_poly.pdbx_strand_id
1 'polypeptide(L)'
;MSLEKPLQLGRLRLPRNILYAPLAGCSDYSFRKLASIYKPGLTFCEMVKMDALVRHDPSTYHLLDYDVSMHPIGAQLVGSKVHLAGPCAKIIEDLGFDVVDLNCGCPVDKVTKDGSGSGLLKNPEKIGDIVYQMVKHVSIPVTVKIRMGWDQEHICAKEVTKIVESAGAKAITIHGRTRSQGYKGPANWDPIKECVEAATTIKVIGNGDVFDGPSAKALLEHTGCDGILVARGTMGKPWIVDEISHYLATGETLPITSEMIRSAFLKHTEITLSYENDRYALLAMRRIACWYLKEMHGARELREGINKSRTLADLLSLLEDFDWQGVSTSKPCSFISESDTCIEV
;
A
#
# COMPACT_ATOMS: atom_id res chain seq x y z
N MET A 1 -17.01 21.33 -0.37
CA MET A 1 -16.41 20.64 0.80
C MET A 1 -15.01 20.21 0.43
N SER A 2 -14.06 20.23 1.36
CA SER A 2 -12.69 19.77 1.07
C SER A 2 -12.70 18.27 0.72
N LEU A 3 -11.95 17.89 -0.33
CA LEU A 3 -11.77 16.48 -0.73
C LEU A 3 -10.91 15.72 0.29
N GLU A 4 -9.93 16.39 0.91
CA GLU A 4 -9.23 15.85 2.07
C GLU A 4 -10.04 16.10 3.34
N LYS A 5 -10.26 15.05 4.11
CA LYS A 5 -11.06 15.08 5.34
C LYS A 5 -10.66 13.95 6.28
N PRO A 6 -10.94 14.03 7.59
CA PRO A 6 -10.84 12.88 8.47
C PRO A 6 -11.70 11.72 7.99
N LEU A 7 -11.21 10.49 8.16
CA LEU A 7 -11.93 9.27 7.80
C LEU A 7 -12.29 8.47 9.04
N GLN A 8 -13.59 8.14 9.21
CA GLN A 8 -14.07 7.35 10.34
C GLN A 8 -14.22 5.88 9.94
N LEU A 9 -13.49 4.98 10.62
CA LEU A 9 -13.58 3.54 10.47
C LEU A 9 -14.11 2.92 11.78
N GLY A 10 -15.42 2.75 11.92
CA GLY A 10 -16.01 2.35 13.19
C GLY A 10 -15.67 3.34 14.30
N ARG A 11 -14.93 2.90 15.34
CA ARG A 11 -14.47 3.78 16.45
C ARG A 11 -13.15 4.49 16.15
N LEU A 12 -12.38 4.03 15.18
CA LEU A 12 -11.10 4.63 14.80
C LEU A 12 -11.34 5.86 13.93
N ARG A 13 -10.77 7.00 14.34
CA ARG A 13 -10.76 8.22 13.54
C ARG A 13 -9.38 8.47 12.98
N LEU A 14 -9.26 8.35 11.67
CA LEU A 14 -8.04 8.68 10.93
C LEU A 14 -8.00 10.19 10.66
N PRO A 15 -6.82 10.84 10.78
CA PRO A 15 -6.72 12.29 10.59
C PRO A 15 -6.93 12.72 9.13
N ARG A 16 -6.62 11.83 8.18
CA ARG A 16 -6.70 12.06 6.73
C ARG A 16 -7.33 10.85 6.03
N ASN A 17 -7.93 11.07 4.88
CA ASN A 17 -8.48 10.03 4.01
C ASN A 17 -7.53 9.60 2.89
N ILE A 18 -6.22 9.88 3.04
CA ILE A 18 -5.14 9.45 2.15
C ILE A 18 -4.34 8.36 2.85
N LEU A 19 -4.44 7.12 2.36
CA LEU A 19 -3.90 5.92 2.97
C LEU A 19 -2.78 5.33 2.11
N TYR A 20 -1.82 4.63 2.72
CA TYR A 20 -0.74 3.95 2.00
C TYR A 20 -0.98 2.44 1.98
N ALA A 21 -0.87 1.87 0.78
CA ALA A 21 -1.21 0.47 0.51
C ALA A 21 -0.21 -0.53 1.11
N PRO A 22 -0.67 -1.73 1.50
CA PRO A 22 0.21 -2.87 1.71
C PRO A 22 0.80 -3.32 0.36
N LEU A 23 2.12 -3.23 0.23
CA LEU A 23 2.88 -3.60 -0.96
C LEU A 23 3.99 -4.57 -0.58
N ALA A 24 3.89 -5.82 -1.01
CA ALA A 24 4.92 -6.82 -0.79
C ALA A 24 6.28 -6.34 -1.32
N GLY A 25 7.30 -6.42 -0.50
CA GLY A 25 8.64 -5.92 -0.80
C GLY A 25 8.79 -4.38 -0.82
N CYS A 26 7.76 -3.61 -0.44
CA CYS A 26 7.82 -2.15 -0.50
C CYS A 26 7.35 -1.48 0.80
N SER A 27 6.31 -2.00 1.44
CA SER A 27 5.80 -1.46 2.72
C SER A 27 6.43 -2.18 3.92
N ASP A 28 7.74 -2.41 3.86
CA ASP A 28 8.55 -2.96 4.94
C ASP A 28 8.63 -2.02 6.14
N TYR A 29 9.28 -2.48 7.22
CA TYR A 29 9.45 -1.68 8.44
C TYR A 29 10.07 -0.32 8.14
N SER A 30 11.14 -0.28 7.36
CA SER A 30 11.92 0.93 7.09
C SER A 30 11.10 1.96 6.32
N PHE A 31 10.34 1.52 5.31
CA PHE A 31 9.43 2.40 4.57
C PHE A 31 8.32 2.94 5.49
N ARG A 32 7.67 2.08 6.30
CA ARG A 32 6.59 2.53 7.20
C ARG A 32 7.09 3.52 8.25
N LYS A 33 8.29 3.29 8.80
CA LYS A 33 8.93 4.21 9.75
C LYS A 33 9.21 5.57 9.11
N LEU A 34 9.72 5.59 7.89
CA LEU A 34 9.92 6.84 7.14
C LEU A 34 8.59 7.51 6.80
N ALA A 35 7.61 6.76 6.31
CA ALA A 35 6.30 7.28 5.92
C ALA A 35 5.55 7.91 7.11
N SER A 36 5.73 7.39 8.33
CA SER A 36 5.09 7.92 9.53
C SER A 36 5.48 9.39 9.84
N ILE A 37 6.64 9.85 9.35
CA ILE A 37 7.08 11.25 9.46
C ILE A 37 6.11 12.19 8.73
N TYR A 38 5.58 11.75 7.59
CA TYR A 38 4.66 12.51 6.74
C TYR A 38 3.18 12.35 7.14
N LYS A 39 2.89 11.50 8.13
CA LYS A 39 1.56 11.30 8.72
C LYS A 39 0.45 11.01 7.70
N PRO A 40 0.56 9.97 6.86
CA PRO A 40 -0.59 9.49 6.09
C PRO A 40 -1.73 9.09 7.04
N GLY A 41 -2.97 9.02 6.53
CA GLY A 41 -4.11 8.65 7.35
C GLY A 41 -3.99 7.26 7.97
N LEU A 42 -3.37 6.32 7.25
CA LEU A 42 -3.11 4.95 7.70
C LEU A 42 -2.00 4.34 6.82
N THR A 43 -1.11 3.56 7.41
CA THR A 43 -0.17 2.69 6.70
C THR A 43 -0.48 1.23 6.98
N PHE A 44 -0.06 0.34 6.09
CA PHE A 44 -0.24 -1.10 6.29
C PHE A 44 1.10 -1.83 6.23
N CYS A 45 1.25 -2.87 7.07
CA CYS A 45 2.29 -3.88 6.89
C CYS A 45 2.09 -4.64 5.56
N GLU A 46 3.13 -5.34 5.14
CA GLU A 46 3.01 -6.29 4.04
C GLU A 46 2.00 -7.40 4.37
N MET A 47 1.43 -8.03 3.34
CA MET A 47 0.45 -9.09 3.57
C MET A 47 1.09 -10.33 4.21
N VAL A 48 0.43 -10.89 5.22
CA VAL A 48 0.86 -12.11 5.91
C VAL A 48 -0.14 -13.25 5.72
N LYS A 49 0.38 -14.47 5.51
CA LYS A 49 -0.46 -15.65 5.34
C LYS A 49 -1.08 -16.09 6.67
N MET A 50 -2.41 -16.28 6.70
CA MET A 50 -3.13 -16.78 7.88
C MET A 50 -2.54 -18.09 8.40
N ASP A 51 -2.21 -19.04 7.52
CA ASP A 51 -1.61 -20.32 7.90
C ASP A 51 -0.23 -20.18 8.56
N ALA A 52 0.58 -19.22 8.15
CA ALA A 52 1.89 -18.97 8.74
C ALA A 52 1.77 -18.22 10.08
N LEU A 53 0.83 -17.28 10.17
CA LEU A 53 0.57 -16.50 11.37
C LEU A 53 0.16 -17.39 12.55
N VAL A 54 -0.79 -18.31 12.35
CA VAL A 54 -1.23 -19.24 13.42
C VAL A 54 -0.18 -20.28 13.80
N ARG A 55 0.82 -20.51 12.95
CA ARG A 55 1.97 -21.39 13.26
C ARG A 55 3.12 -20.64 13.93
N HIS A 56 2.95 -19.36 14.21
CA HIS A 56 3.99 -18.52 14.80
C HIS A 56 5.29 -18.49 13.99
N ASP A 57 5.17 -18.48 12.65
CA ASP A 57 6.33 -18.40 11.77
C ASP A 57 7.10 -17.07 11.99
N PRO A 58 8.39 -17.13 12.40
CA PRO A 58 9.17 -15.92 12.72
C PRO A 58 9.26 -14.91 11.57
N SER A 59 9.36 -15.39 10.33
CA SER A 59 9.44 -14.49 9.16
C SER A 59 8.12 -13.74 8.94
N THR A 60 6.99 -14.37 9.27
CA THR A 60 5.67 -13.73 9.22
C THR A 60 5.54 -12.64 10.30
N TYR A 61 6.03 -12.89 11.51
CA TYR A 61 6.01 -11.89 12.59
C TYR A 61 6.97 -10.73 12.32
N HIS A 62 8.12 -10.99 11.69
CA HIS A 62 9.03 -9.92 11.24
C HIS A 62 8.36 -8.92 10.28
N LEU A 63 7.48 -9.39 9.37
CA LEU A 63 6.70 -8.50 8.50
C LEU A 63 5.69 -7.62 9.27
N LEU A 64 5.29 -8.05 10.47
CA LEU A 64 4.36 -7.34 11.35
C LEU A 64 5.05 -6.40 12.34
N ASP A 65 6.39 -6.36 12.39
CA ASP A 65 7.10 -5.45 13.27
C ASP A 65 6.75 -3.99 12.98
N TYR A 66 6.54 -3.20 14.03
CA TYR A 66 6.28 -1.78 13.93
C TYR A 66 6.80 -1.02 15.17
N ASP A 67 6.93 0.28 15.04
CA ASP A 67 7.25 1.21 16.10
C ASP A 67 6.01 2.03 16.46
N VAL A 68 5.89 2.43 17.72
CA VAL A 68 4.73 3.21 18.22
C VAL A 68 4.45 4.48 17.42
N SER A 69 5.49 5.09 16.81
CA SER A 69 5.31 6.29 15.97
C SER A 69 4.63 6.01 14.63
N MET A 70 4.45 4.73 14.26
CA MET A 70 3.78 4.35 13.01
C MET A 70 2.25 4.31 13.13
N HIS A 71 1.67 4.47 14.33
CA HIS A 71 0.23 4.56 14.49
C HIS A 71 -0.37 5.81 13.82
N PRO A 72 -1.55 5.67 13.17
CA PRO A 72 -2.34 4.46 13.02
C PRO A 72 -1.75 3.51 11.96
N ILE A 73 -1.73 2.22 12.31
CA ILE A 73 -1.14 1.17 11.47
C ILE A 73 -2.10 -0.02 11.33
N GLY A 74 -2.17 -0.58 10.11
CA GLY A 74 -2.95 -1.77 9.80
C GLY A 74 -2.09 -2.97 9.44
N ALA A 75 -2.60 -4.17 9.69
CA ALA A 75 -2.03 -5.42 9.20
C ALA A 75 -2.94 -6.07 8.16
N GLN A 76 -2.37 -6.61 7.08
CA GLN A 76 -3.13 -7.25 6.04
C GLN A 76 -2.96 -8.77 6.06
N LEU A 77 -4.06 -9.50 6.22
CA LEU A 77 -4.14 -10.96 6.18
C LEU A 77 -4.44 -11.46 4.76
N VAL A 78 -3.80 -12.55 4.35
CA VAL A 78 -4.13 -13.27 3.12
C VAL A 78 -4.36 -14.76 3.43
N GLY A 79 -5.49 -15.29 2.98
CA GLY A 79 -5.89 -16.68 3.20
C GLY A 79 -7.30 -16.94 2.70
N SER A 80 -7.66 -18.20 2.52
CA SER A 80 -8.97 -18.65 2.04
C SER A 80 -9.72 -19.55 3.02
N LYS A 81 -9.13 -19.81 4.20
CA LYS A 81 -9.69 -20.71 5.23
C LYS A 81 -10.50 -19.92 6.25
N VAL A 82 -11.82 -20.03 6.17
CA VAL A 82 -12.78 -19.30 7.02
C VAL A 82 -12.49 -19.49 8.52
N HIS A 83 -12.16 -20.72 8.95
CA HIS A 83 -11.91 -21.05 10.36
C HIS A 83 -10.64 -20.41 10.94
N LEU A 84 -9.69 -19.97 10.09
CA LEU A 84 -8.48 -19.28 10.55
C LEU A 84 -8.67 -17.78 10.67
N ALA A 85 -9.70 -17.20 10.02
CA ALA A 85 -9.88 -15.76 9.90
C ALA A 85 -10.03 -15.06 11.25
N GLY A 86 -10.92 -15.57 12.10
CA GLY A 86 -11.12 -15.04 13.46
C GLY A 86 -9.88 -15.11 14.35
N PRO A 87 -9.27 -16.30 14.54
CA PRO A 87 -8.01 -16.43 15.28
C PRO A 87 -6.89 -15.52 14.76
N CYS A 88 -6.71 -15.42 13.43
CA CYS A 88 -5.70 -14.53 12.85
C CYS A 88 -6.01 -13.04 13.12
N ALA A 89 -7.27 -12.62 12.97
CA ALA A 89 -7.66 -11.25 13.28
C ALA A 89 -7.39 -10.92 14.75
N LYS A 90 -7.67 -11.88 15.68
CA LYS A 90 -7.39 -11.71 17.09
C LYS A 90 -5.90 -11.57 17.40
N ILE A 91 -5.04 -12.36 16.75
CA ILE A 91 -3.58 -12.20 16.88
C ILE A 91 -3.16 -10.78 16.45
N ILE A 92 -3.69 -10.25 15.35
CA ILE A 92 -3.38 -8.88 14.90
C ILE A 92 -3.82 -7.84 15.92
N GLU A 93 -5.03 -7.96 16.48
CA GLU A 93 -5.49 -7.07 17.54
C GLU A 93 -4.61 -7.14 18.79
N ASP A 94 -4.22 -8.37 19.22
CA ASP A 94 -3.37 -8.59 20.40
C ASP A 94 -1.94 -8.08 20.21
N LEU A 95 -1.47 -7.99 18.97
CA LEU A 95 -0.22 -7.32 18.61
C LEU A 95 -0.32 -5.79 18.64
N GLY A 96 -1.52 -5.20 18.83
CA GLY A 96 -1.72 -3.77 19.00
C GLY A 96 -1.97 -2.99 17.71
N PHE A 97 -2.33 -3.65 16.61
CA PHE A 97 -2.69 -2.96 15.37
C PHE A 97 -4.03 -2.23 15.48
N ASP A 98 -4.16 -1.09 14.78
CA ASP A 98 -5.40 -0.30 14.77
C ASP A 98 -6.45 -0.83 13.80
N VAL A 99 -6.02 -1.55 12.75
CA VAL A 99 -6.89 -2.08 11.68
C VAL A 99 -6.39 -3.46 11.25
N VAL A 100 -7.32 -4.37 11.01
CA VAL A 100 -7.02 -5.64 10.30
C VAL A 100 -7.72 -5.64 8.95
N ASP A 101 -6.95 -5.91 7.88
CA ASP A 101 -7.42 -5.91 6.49
C ASP A 101 -7.36 -7.30 5.88
N LEU A 102 -8.34 -7.65 5.04
CA LEU A 102 -8.35 -8.88 4.25
C LEU A 102 -7.92 -8.61 2.81
N ASN A 103 -6.88 -9.31 2.34
CA ASN A 103 -6.44 -9.25 0.96
C ASN A 103 -7.30 -10.14 0.05
N CYS A 104 -8.07 -9.53 -0.83
CA CYS A 104 -8.80 -10.17 -1.93
C CYS A 104 -8.37 -9.61 -3.30
N GLY A 105 -7.16 -9.04 -3.38
CA GLY A 105 -6.69 -8.34 -4.59
C GLY A 105 -5.35 -8.82 -5.16
N CYS A 106 -4.54 -9.57 -4.40
CA CYS A 106 -3.24 -10.04 -4.89
C CYS A 106 -3.42 -10.97 -6.10
N PRO A 107 -2.81 -10.63 -7.28
CA PRO A 107 -3.02 -11.41 -8.51
C PRO A 107 -2.03 -12.56 -8.69
N VAL A 108 -1.00 -12.66 -7.83
CA VAL A 108 0.13 -13.59 -7.97
C VAL A 108 -0.34 -15.03 -7.88
N ASP A 109 0.09 -15.88 -8.81
CA ASP A 109 -0.35 -17.28 -8.90
C ASP A 109 -0.05 -18.10 -7.65
N LYS A 110 1.12 -17.85 -7.00
CA LYS A 110 1.48 -18.48 -5.72
C LYS A 110 0.47 -18.23 -4.60
N VAL A 111 -0.28 -17.09 -4.67
CA VAL A 111 -1.33 -16.71 -3.72
C VAL A 111 -2.69 -17.24 -4.18
N THR A 112 -2.99 -17.13 -5.48
CA THR A 112 -4.32 -17.47 -5.99
C THR A 112 -4.56 -18.97 -6.17
N LYS A 113 -3.50 -19.80 -6.22
CA LYS A 113 -3.59 -21.27 -6.36
C LYS A 113 -4.39 -21.95 -5.23
N ASP A 114 -4.32 -21.42 -4.01
CA ASP A 114 -5.06 -21.94 -2.86
C ASP A 114 -6.42 -21.25 -2.64
N GLY A 115 -6.85 -20.44 -3.60
CA GLY A 115 -8.09 -19.67 -3.56
C GLY A 115 -7.98 -18.37 -2.75
N SER A 116 -6.78 -17.96 -2.32
CA SER A 116 -6.54 -16.72 -1.56
C SER A 116 -6.36 -15.50 -2.48
N GLY A 117 -6.22 -14.32 -1.89
CA GLY A 117 -6.05 -13.09 -2.65
C GLY A 117 -7.19 -12.86 -3.64
N SER A 118 -6.88 -12.50 -4.87
CA SER A 118 -7.91 -12.31 -5.90
C SER A 118 -8.64 -13.61 -6.30
N GLY A 119 -8.14 -14.78 -5.91
CA GLY A 119 -8.84 -16.06 -6.06
C GLY A 119 -10.18 -16.09 -5.34
N LEU A 120 -10.33 -15.34 -4.25
CA LEU A 120 -11.58 -15.19 -3.49
C LEU A 120 -12.68 -14.49 -4.31
N LEU A 121 -12.34 -13.65 -5.29
CA LEU A 121 -13.32 -12.95 -6.14
C LEU A 121 -14.18 -13.91 -6.99
N LYS A 122 -13.76 -15.17 -7.14
CA LYS A 122 -14.58 -16.22 -7.78
C LYS A 122 -15.71 -16.74 -6.88
N ASN A 123 -15.68 -16.40 -5.60
CA ASN A 123 -16.72 -16.79 -4.63
C ASN A 123 -16.90 -15.63 -3.62
N PRO A 124 -17.68 -14.59 -3.98
CA PRO A 124 -17.94 -13.44 -3.12
C PRO A 124 -18.50 -13.79 -1.73
N GLU A 125 -19.39 -14.78 -1.64
CA GLU A 125 -19.98 -15.22 -0.36
C GLU A 125 -18.92 -15.68 0.63
N LYS A 126 -17.88 -16.38 0.15
CA LYS A 126 -16.75 -16.80 1.00
C LYS A 126 -15.96 -15.62 1.58
N ILE A 127 -15.89 -14.49 0.84
CA ILE A 127 -15.32 -13.26 1.37
C ILE A 127 -16.13 -12.78 2.58
N GLY A 128 -17.48 -12.79 2.43
CA GLY A 128 -18.40 -12.47 3.51
C GLY A 128 -18.19 -13.34 4.76
N ASP A 129 -18.08 -14.66 4.58
CA ASP A 129 -17.85 -15.61 5.67
C ASP A 129 -16.53 -15.32 6.42
N ILE A 130 -15.45 -15.07 5.67
CA ILE A 130 -14.13 -14.73 6.25
C ILE A 130 -14.23 -13.41 7.04
N VAL A 131 -14.81 -12.37 6.45
CA VAL A 131 -14.99 -11.05 7.08
C VAL A 131 -15.86 -11.16 8.34
N TYR A 132 -16.96 -11.91 8.28
CA TYR A 132 -17.82 -12.15 9.44
C TYR A 132 -17.06 -12.78 10.61
N GLN A 133 -16.22 -13.79 10.32
CA GLN A 133 -15.39 -14.40 11.35
C GLN A 133 -14.36 -13.42 11.92
N MET A 134 -13.75 -12.57 11.10
CA MET A 134 -12.83 -11.53 11.59
C MET A 134 -13.57 -10.55 12.51
N VAL A 135 -14.68 -9.96 12.04
CA VAL A 135 -15.49 -8.97 12.79
C VAL A 135 -15.96 -9.52 14.12
N LYS A 136 -16.36 -10.80 14.18
CA LYS A 136 -16.83 -11.45 15.42
C LYS A 136 -15.74 -11.57 16.48
N HIS A 137 -14.48 -11.60 16.10
CA HIS A 137 -13.38 -11.92 17.02
C HIS A 137 -12.59 -10.69 17.49
N VAL A 138 -12.78 -9.50 16.87
CA VAL A 138 -12.01 -8.31 17.21
C VAL A 138 -12.89 -7.09 17.44
N SER A 139 -12.37 -6.12 18.19
CA SER A 139 -12.99 -4.80 18.41
C SER A 139 -12.45 -3.71 17.47
N ILE A 140 -11.26 -3.94 16.90
CA ILE A 140 -10.66 -3.04 15.91
C ILE A 140 -11.40 -3.14 14.58
N PRO A 141 -11.39 -2.08 13.73
CA PRO A 141 -12.01 -2.11 12.42
C PRO A 141 -11.44 -3.22 11.53
N VAL A 142 -12.35 -3.96 10.89
CA VAL A 142 -12.04 -4.90 9.81
C VAL A 142 -12.27 -4.20 8.48
N THR A 143 -11.30 -4.27 7.57
CA THR A 143 -11.38 -3.73 6.22
C THR A 143 -11.06 -4.81 5.19
N VAL A 144 -11.40 -4.55 3.93
CA VAL A 144 -11.17 -5.51 2.84
C VAL A 144 -10.57 -4.78 1.64
N LYS A 145 -9.52 -5.34 1.04
CA LYS A 145 -8.96 -4.81 -0.20
C LYS A 145 -9.16 -5.78 -1.36
N ILE A 146 -9.85 -5.33 -2.41
CA ILE A 146 -10.21 -6.12 -3.57
C ILE A 146 -9.67 -5.52 -4.88
N ARG A 147 -9.74 -6.31 -5.95
CA ARG A 147 -9.81 -5.83 -7.34
C ARG A 147 -11.27 -5.78 -7.79
N MET A 148 -11.56 -5.06 -8.89
CA MET A 148 -12.94 -4.93 -9.38
C MET A 148 -13.58 -6.26 -9.82
N GLY A 149 -12.76 -7.28 -10.11
CA GLY A 149 -13.22 -8.62 -10.49
C GLY A 149 -12.06 -9.54 -10.85
N TRP A 150 -12.36 -10.79 -11.20
CA TRP A 150 -11.38 -11.77 -11.67
C TRP A 150 -10.88 -11.43 -13.09
N ASP A 151 -11.80 -11.17 -14.01
CA ASP A 151 -11.58 -10.73 -15.39
C ASP A 151 -12.71 -9.78 -15.81
N GLN A 152 -12.74 -9.38 -17.07
CA GLN A 152 -13.73 -8.42 -17.57
C GLN A 152 -15.16 -8.98 -17.63
N GLU A 153 -15.31 -10.31 -17.70
CA GLU A 153 -16.62 -10.98 -17.71
C GLU A 153 -17.15 -11.21 -16.28
N HIS A 154 -16.26 -11.17 -15.28
CA HIS A 154 -16.57 -11.45 -13.88
C HIS A 154 -16.20 -10.25 -13.00
N ILE A 155 -16.88 -9.11 -13.22
CA ILE A 155 -16.79 -7.92 -12.36
C ILE A 155 -17.75 -8.11 -11.19
N CYS A 156 -17.23 -8.08 -9.95
CA CYS A 156 -18.01 -8.37 -8.74
C CYS A 156 -17.84 -7.34 -7.61
N ALA A 157 -17.13 -6.23 -7.84
CA ALA A 157 -16.82 -5.26 -6.78
C ALA A 157 -18.07 -4.75 -6.06
N LYS A 158 -19.13 -4.41 -6.79
CA LYS A 158 -20.41 -3.93 -6.24
C LYS A 158 -21.11 -4.97 -5.35
N GLU A 159 -21.12 -6.23 -5.78
CA GLU A 159 -21.66 -7.36 -5.03
C GLU A 159 -20.85 -7.59 -3.75
N VAL A 160 -19.50 -7.68 -3.86
CA VAL A 160 -18.61 -7.86 -2.72
C VAL A 160 -18.78 -6.72 -1.71
N THR A 161 -18.96 -5.46 -2.16
CA THR A 161 -19.20 -4.32 -1.28
C THR A 161 -20.39 -4.55 -0.36
N LYS A 162 -21.52 -4.98 -0.90
CA LYS A 162 -22.73 -5.28 -0.12
C LYS A 162 -22.55 -6.45 0.84
N ILE A 163 -21.88 -7.51 0.38
CA ILE A 163 -21.61 -8.71 1.19
C ILE A 163 -20.74 -8.35 2.41
N VAL A 164 -19.61 -7.65 2.19
CA VAL A 164 -18.70 -7.33 3.30
C VAL A 164 -19.26 -6.26 4.23
N GLU A 165 -20.10 -5.35 3.73
CA GLU A 165 -20.88 -4.43 4.55
C GLU A 165 -21.82 -5.18 5.49
N SER A 166 -22.59 -6.13 4.96
CA SER A 166 -23.48 -7.00 5.75
C SER A 166 -22.72 -7.85 6.75
N ALA A 167 -21.49 -8.27 6.42
CA ALA A 167 -20.60 -8.99 7.34
C ALA A 167 -19.98 -8.10 8.43
N GLY A 168 -20.14 -6.76 8.36
CA GLY A 168 -19.74 -5.80 9.39
C GLY A 168 -18.40 -5.09 9.14
N ALA A 169 -17.78 -5.24 7.97
CA ALA A 169 -16.58 -4.48 7.60
C ALA A 169 -16.80 -2.97 7.67
N LYS A 170 -15.75 -2.21 7.99
CA LYS A 170 -15.82 -0.74 8.15
C LYS A 170 -15.35 0.01 6.92
N ALA A 171 -14.52 -0.61 6.08
CA ALA A 171 -14.15 -0.08 4.78
C ALA A 171 -13.88 -1.19 3.77
N ILE A 172 -14.07 -0.85 2.50
CA ILE A 172 -13.63 -1.64 1.36
C ILE A 172 -12.77 -0.77 0.45
N THR A 173 -11.60 -1.28 0.06
CA THR A 173 -10.72 -0.64 -0.92
C THR A 173 -10.83 -1.36 -2.26
N ILE A 174 -11.16 -0.64 -3.32
CA ILE A 174 -11.34 -1.22 -4.66
C ILE A 174 -10.22 -0.73 -5.58
N HIS A 175 -9.43 -1.68 -6.08
CA HIS A 175 -8.48 -1.41 -7.17
C HIS A 175 -9.21 -1.53 -8.51
N GLY A 176 -9.24 -0.44 -9.29
CA GLY A 176 -9.93 -0.32 -10.57
C GLY A 176 -9.32 -1.15 -11.73
N ARG A 177 -8.77 -2.32 -11.42
CA ARG A 177 -8.29 -3.33 -12.38
C ARG A 177 -8.77 -4.71 -11.98
N THR A 178 -8.97 -5.60 -12.98
CA THR A 178 -9.23 -7.02 -12.72
C THR A 178 -7.94 -7.78 -12.37
N ARG A 179 -8.09 -9.03 -11.88
CA ARG A 179 -6.92 -9.91 -11.66
C ARG A 179 -6.20 -10.19 -12.97
N SER A 180 -6.91 -10.54 -14.04
CA SER A 180 -6.33 -10.88 -15.34
C SER A 180 -5.65 -9.70 -16.02
N GLN A 181 -6.09 -8.48 -15.75
CA GLN A 181 -5.47 -7.26 -16.25
C GLN A 181 -4.10 -7.00 -15.59
N GLY A 182 -3.87 -7.47 -14.36
CA GLY A 182 -2.62 -7.21 -13.64
C GLY A 182 -2.40 -5.71 -13.43
N TYR A 183 -1.40 -5.16 -14.11
CA TYR A 183 -1.11 -3.71 -14.14
C TYR A 183 -1.24 -3.11 -15.55
N LYS A 184 -1.69 -3.89 -16.54
CA LYS A 184 -1.81 -3.44 -17.93
C LYS A 184 -2.95 -2.44 -18.11
N GLY A 185 -2.71 -1.45 -18.95
CA GLY A 185 -3.65 -0.38 -19.24
C GLY A 185 -4.04 0.48 -18.02
N PRO A 186 -4.92 1.47 -18.17
CA PRO A 186 -5.36 2.32 -17.07
C PRO A 186 -6.31 1.60 -16.10
N ALA A 187 -6.35 2.07 -14.86
CA ALA A 187 -7.38 1.67 -13.91
C ALA A 187 -8.74 2.24 -14.34
N ASN A 188 -9.78 1.43 -14.32
CA ASN A 188 -11.15 1.88 -14.53
C ASN A 188 -11.77 2.25 -13.17
N TRP A 189 -12.16 3.50 -13.00
CA TRP A 189 -12.72 4.00 -11.75
C TRP A 189 -14.25 3.90 -11.66
N ASP A 190 -14.95 3.56 -12.77
CA ASP A 190 -16.42 3.41 -12.76
C ASP A 190 -16.92 2.35 -11.78
N PRO A 191 -16.29 1.14 -11.67
CA PRO A 191 -16.71 0.17 -10.67
C PRO A 191 -16.52 0.67 -9.22
N ILE A 192 -15.58 1.60 -8.97
CA ILE A 192 -15.43 2.23 -7.66
C ILE A 192 -16.64 3.13 -7.38
N LYS A 193 -17.04 3.96 -8.36
CA LYS A 193 -18.24 4.81 -8.28
C LYS A 193 -19.49 3.97 -8.02
N GLU A 194 -19.67 2.86 -8.74
CA GLU A 194 -20.78 1.95 -8.50
C GLU A 194 -20.81 1.36 -7.08
N CYS A 195 -19.62 1.11 -6.51
CA CYS A 195 -19.51 0.66 -5.12
C CYS A 195 -19.90 1.77 -4.13
N VAL A 196 -19.52 3.04 -4.39
CA VAL A 196 -19.94 4.20 -3.60
C VAL A 196 -21.47 4.35 -3.60
N GLU A 197 -22.09 4.21 -4.77
CA GLU A 197 -23.55 4.28 -4.91
C GLU A 197 -24.28 3.12 -4.22
N ALA A 198 -23.63 1.97 -4.11
CA ALA A 198 -24.19 0.77 -3.49
C ALA A 198 -23.98 0.68 -1.97
N ALA A 199 -22.97 1.39 -1.44
CA ALA A 199 -22.62 1.40 -0.04
C ALA A 199 -23.66 2.19 0.78
N THR A 200 -23.96 1.72 1.99
CA THR A 200 -24.91 2.38 2.91
C THR A 200 -24.16 2.95 4.12
N THR A 201 -23.33 2.16 4.75
CA THR A 201 -22.60 2.50 5.98
C THR A 201 -21.09 2.28 5.86
N ILE A 202 -20.68 1.33 4.99
CA ILE A 202 -19.27 1.00 4.76
C ILE A 202 -18.57 2.15 4.03
N LYS A 203 -17.32 2.41 4.40
CA LYS A 203 -16.48 3.41 3.70
C LYS A 203 -15.88 2.80 2.44
N VAL A 204 -15.99 3.51 1.32
CA VAL A 204 -15.40 3.09 0.05
C VAL A 204 -14.12 3.86 -0.21
N ILE A 205 -13.02 3.14 -0.40
CA ILE A 205 -11.68 3.70 -0.65
C ILE A 205 -11.28 3.38 -2.10
N GLY A 206 -10.96 4.43 -2.86
CA GLY A 206 -10.52 4.29 -4.25
C GLY A 206 -9.03 3.93 -4.33
N ASN A 207 -8.68 3.04 -5.26
CA ASN A 207 -7.30 2.67 -5.54
C ASN A 207 -7.08 2.43 -7.05
N GLY A 208 -5.92 2.82 -7.54
CA GLY A 208 -5.46 2.64 -8.91
C GLY A 208 -5.05 3.93 -9.56
N ASP A 209 -3.79 3.96 -10.04
CA ASP A 209 -3.17 5.05 -10.81
C ASP A 209 -3.17 6.43 -10.12
N VAL A 210 -3.00 6.43 -8.80
CA VAL A 210 -2.74 7.65 -8.02
C VAL A 210 -1.23 7.79 -7.83
N PHE A 211 -0.63 8.79 -8.48
CA PHE A 211 0.81 9.05 -8.48
C PHE A 211 1.17 10.48 -8.07
N ASP A 212 0.17 11.38 -7.96
CA ASP A 212 0.31 12.80 -7.66
C ASP A 212 -1.01 13.43 -7.19
N GLY A 213 -0.99 14.72 -6.91
CA GLY A 213 -2.18 15.49 -6.52
C GLY A 213 -3.28 15.53 -7.60
N PRO A 214 -2.98 15.80 -8.88
CA PRO A 214 -3.96 15.76 -9.96
C PRO A 214 -4.71 14.42 -10.08
N SER A 215 -4.00 13.30 -10.11
CA SER A 215 -4.62 11.96 -10.21
C SER A 215 -5.43 11.60 -8.97
N ALA A 216 -4.99 12.01 -7.76
CA ALA A 216 -5.75 11.85 -6.54
C ALA A 216 -7.07 12.64 -6.57
N LYS A 217 -7.02 13.92 -7.00
CA LYS A 217 -8.21 14.76 -7.17
C LYS A 217 -9.18 14.16 -8.17
N ALA A 218 -8.67 13.76 -9.34
CA ALA A 218 -9.50 13.19 -10.41
C ALA A 218 -10.23 11.92 -9.94
N LEU A 219 -9.55 11.02 -9.20
CA LEU A 219 -10.18 9.82 -8.66
C LEU A 219 -11.28 10.17 -7.64
N LEU A 220 -11.01 11.08 -6.70
CA LEU A 220 -11.97 11.50 -5.68
C LEU A 220 -13.21 12.17 -6.30
N GLU A 221 -13.02 13.06 -7.29
CA GLU A 221 -14.13 13.77 -7.97
C GLU A 221 -14.95 12.82 -8.85
N HIS A 222 -14.28 11.90 -9.59
CA HIS A 222 -14.96 10.97 -10.46
C HIS A 222 -15.84 9.96 -9.70
N THR A 223 -15.32 9.45 -8.58
CA THR A 223 -15.97 8.34 -7.87
C THR A 223 -16.80 8.78 -6.67
N GLY A 224 -16.49 9.93 -6.06
CA GLY A 224 -17.09 10.36 -4.81
C GLY A 224 -16.71 9.48 -3.60
N CYS A 225 -15.65 8.67 -3.69
CA CYS A 225 -15.25 7.76 -2.61
C CYS A 225 -14.82 8.51 -1.35
N ASP A 226 -14.86 7.84 -0.20
CA ASP A 226 -14.57 8.43 1.12
C ASP A 226 -13.08 8.76 1.30
N GLY A 227 -12.19 8.06 0.61
CA GLY A 227 -10.75 8.25 0.65
C GLY A 227 -10.03 7.51 -0.46
N ILE A 228 -8.72 7.64 -0.49
CA ILE A 228 -7.85 6.99 -1.50
C ILE A 228 -6.77 6.16 -0.83
N LEU A 229 -6.41 5.04 -1.47
CA LEU A 229 -5.27 4.21 -1.09
C LEU A 229 -4.18 4.33 -2.16
N VAL A 230 -3.08 5.01 -1.80
CA VAL A 230 -1.92 5.18 -2.70
C VAL A 230 -1.04 3.95 -2.61
N ALA A 231 -0.77 3.32 -3.76
CA ALA A 231 0.08 2.13 -3.86
C ALA A 231 1.43 2.50 -4.50
N ARG A 232 1.66 2.18 -5.76
CA ARG A 232 2.93 2.45 -6.47
C ARG A 232 3.38 3.91 -6.41
N GLY A 233 2.47 4.85 -6.23
CA GLY A 233 2.79 6.27 -6.03
C GLY A 233 3.61 6.57 -4.77
N THR A 234 3.66 5.65 -3.79
CA THR A 234 4.48 5.81 -2.58
C THR A 234 5.94 5.39 -2.78
N MET A 235 6.25 4.62 -3.84
CA MET A 235 7.58 4.07 -4.09
C MET A 235 8.56 5.19 -4.44
N GLY A 236 9.54 5.44 -3.57
CA GLY A 236 10.47 6.56 -3.67
C GLY A 236 9.87 7.92 -3.34
N LYS A 237 8.60 7.96 -2.91
CA LYS A 237 7.86 9.18 -2.55
C LYS A 237 7.12 9.02 -1.22
N PRO A 238 7.82 8.82 -0.09
CA PRO A 238 7.15 8.68 1.22
C PRO A 238 6.36 9.92 1.63
N TRP A 239 6.63 11.08 1.02
CA TRP A 239 5.94 12.36 1.19
C TRP A 239 4.70 12.56 0.30
N ILE A 240 4.32 11.59 -0.54
CA ILE A 240 3.23 11.78 -1.52
C ILE A 240 1.91 12.24 -0.90
N VAL A 241 1.67 11.92 0.36
CA VAL A 241 0.52 12.44 1.11
C VAL A 241 0.54 13.97 1.17
N ASP A 242 1.70 14.60 1.34
CA ASP A 242 1.83 16.05 1.40
C ASP A 242 1.68 16.69 0.01
N GLU A 243 2.18 16.04 -1.07
CA GLU A 243 1.91 16.47 -2.45
C GLU A 243 0.41 16.49 -2.75
N ILE A 244 -0.28 15.40 -2.38
CA ILE A 244 -1.72 15.27 -2.60
C ILE A 244 -2.48 16.30 -1.76
N SER A 245 -2.18 16.43 -0.48
CA SER A 245 -2.84 17.39 0.43
C SER A 245 -2.65 18.83 -0.05
N HIS A 246 -1.43 19.19 -0.45
CA HIS A 246 -1.15 20.52 -0.98
C HIS A 246 -2.00 20.80 -2.24
N TYR A 247 -2.01 19.85 -3.19
CA TYR A 247 -2.79 20.01 -4.42
C TYR A 247 -4.30 20.08 -4.18
N LEU A 248 -4.83 19.26 -3.27
CA LEU A 248 -6.25 19.29 -2.92
C LEU A 248 -6.67 20.61 -2.23
N ALA A 249 -5.73 21.25 -1.52
CA ALA A 249 -5.97 22.51 -0.84
C ALA A 249 -5.83 23.73 -1.76
N THR A 250 -4.83 23.73 -2.66
CA THR A 250 -4.43 24.91 -3.44
C THR A 250 -4.72 24.82 -4.94
N GLY A 251 -4.82 23.61 -5.49
CA GLY A 251 -4.85 23.35 -6.94
C GLY A 251 -3.46 23.41 -7.59
N GLU A 252 -2.40 23.65 -6.81
CA GLU A 252 -1.03 23.76 -7.29
C GLU A 252 -0.19 22.54 -6.86
N THR A 253 0.78 22.16 -7.70
CA THR A 253 1.71 21.06 -7.37
C THR A 253 2.75 21.52 -6.36
N LEU A 254 2.99 20.71 -5.34
CA LEU A 254 4.06 20.95 -4.37
C LEU A 254 5.43 20.83 -5.08
N PRO A 255 6.31 21.85 -5.02
CA PRO A 255 7.64 21.76 -5.61
C PRO A 255 8.49 20.73 -4.86
N ILE A 256 8.90 19.66 -5.53
CA ILE A 256 9.81 18.65 -4.97
C ILE A 256 11.22 18.93 -5.48
N THR A 257 12.14 19.20 -4.56
CA THR A 257 13.54 19.47 -4.87
C THR A 257 14.40 18.21 -4.82
N SER A 258 15.55 18.23 -5.51
CA SER A 258 16.53 17.15 -5.41
C SER A 258 17.02 16.92 -3.98
N GLU A 259 17.11 18.00 -3.17
CA GLU A 259 17.49 17.90 -1.77
C GLU A 259 16.42 17.18 -0.91
N MET A 260 15.15 17.39 -1.16
CA MET A 260 14.08 16.65 -0.47
C MET A 260 14.16 15.14 -0.79
N ILE A 261 14.38 14.79 -2.07
CA ILE A 261 14.54 13.39 -2.49
C ILE A 261 15.78 12.77 -1.84
N ARG A 262 16.91 13.48 -1.87
CA ARG A 262 18.16 13.06 -1.23
C ARG A 262 17.96 12.82 0.27
N SER A 263 17.41 13.79 0.97
CA SER A 263 17.17 13.70 2.42
C SER A 263 16.30 12.50 2.79
N ALA A 264 15.20 12.29 2.05
CA ALA A 264 14.32 11.13 2.26
C ALA A 264 15.02 9.81 1.94
N PHE A 265 15.81 9.75 0.86
CA PHE A 265 16.58 8.56 0.50
C PHE A 265 17.64 8.21 1.55
N LEU A 266 18.43 9.19 2.01
CA LEU A 266 19.44 8.97 3.05
C LEU A 266 18.79 8.58 4.39
N LYS A 267 17.63 9.17 4.73
CA LYS A 267 16.90 8.79 5.94
C LYS A 267 16.34 7.37 5.83
N HIS A 268 15.83 6.97 4.65
CA HIS A 268 15.40 5.60 4.40
C HIS A 268 16.57 4.62 4.57
N THR A 269 17.74 4.97 4.01
CA THR A 269 18.98 4.21 4.17
C THR A 269 19.33 4.03 5.65
N GLU A 270 19.39 5.12 6.42
CA GLU A 270 19.69 5.10 7.86
C GLU A 270 18.75 4.16 8.64
N ILE A 271 17.42 4.26 8.38
CA ILE A 271 16.44 3.40 9.05
C ILE A 271 16.67 1.94 8.66
N THR A 272 16.89 1.65 7.36
CA THR A 272 17.14 0.30 6.88
C THR A 272 18.38 -0.32 7.53
N LEU A 273 19.46 0.43 7.63
CA LEU A 273 20.72 -0.01 8.26
C LEU A 273 20.58 -0.23 9.76
N SER A 274 19.72 0.52 10.43
CA SER A 274 19.50 0.38 11.88
C SER A 274 18.61 -0.82 12.24
N TYR A 275 17.82 -1.30 11.27
CA TYR A 275 16.83 -2.35 11.50
C TYR A 275 17.25 -3.70 10.91
N GLU A 276 17.80 -3.72 9.70
CA GLU A 276 18.16 -4.92 8.96
C GLU A 276 19.63 -5.31 9.15
N ASN A 277 19.93 -6.59 9.02
CA ASN A 277 21.31 -7.03 8.89
C ASN A 277 21.90 -6.63 7.52
N ASP A 278 23.24 -6.60 7.40
CA ASP A 278 23.97 -6.13 6.23
C ASP A 278 23.50 -6.75 4.91
N ARG A 279 23.17 -8.05 4.92
CA ARG A 279 22.74 -8.76 3.73
C ARG A 279 21.36 -8.28 3.24
N TYR A 280 20.40 -8.19 4.17
CA TYR A 280 19.06 -7.71 3.85
C TYR A 280 19.06 -6.22 3.54
N ALA A 281 19.83 -5.42 4.27
CA ALA A 281 20.01 -4.01 3.99
C ALA A 281 20.55 -3.76 2.57
N LEU A 282 21.59 -4.49 2.15
CA LEU A 282 22.13 -4.38 0.79
C LEU A 282 21.08 -4.70 -0.29
N LEU A 283 20.31 -5.78 -0.10
CA LEU A 283 19.26 -6.16 -1.05
C LEU A 283 18.12 -5.14 -1.09
N ALA A 284 17.70 -4.64 0.07
CA ALA A 284 16.68 -3.59 0.18
C ALA A 284 17.14 -2.31 -0.51
N MET A 285 18.38 -1.86 -0.24
CA MET A 285 18.92 -0.63 -0.81
C MET A 285 19.06 -0.64 -2.32
N ARG A 286 19.37 -1.77 -2.96
CA ARG A 286 19.36 -1.88 -4.43
C ARG A 286 17.99 -1.54 -5.02
N ARG A 287 16.92 -2.02 -4.40
CA ARG A 287 15.54 -1.75 -4.79
C ARG A 287 15.12 -0.32 -4.46
N ILE A 288 15.37 0.13 -3.24
CA ILE A 288 15.02 1.47 -2.75
C ILE A 288 15.71 2.54 -3.59
N ALA A 289 17.00 2.40 -3.85
CA ALA A 289 17.76 3.34 -4.67
C ALA A 289 17.15 3.52 -6.07
N CYS A 290 16.68 2.42 -6.71
CA CYS A 290 16.02 2.52 -8.00
C CYS A 290 14.76 3.41 -7.95
N TRP A 291 13.99 3.35 -6.87
CA TRP A 291 12.78 4.17 -6.75
C TRP A 291 13.08 5.66 -6.59
N TYR A 292 14.03 6.02 -5.75
CA TYR A 292 14.40 7.43 -5.50
C TYR A 292 15.18 8.05 -6.64
N LEU A 293 16.19 7.32 -7.13
CA LEU A 293 17.16 7.87 -8.09
C LEU A 293 16.67 7.82 -9.54
N LYS A 294 15.56 7.13 -9.81
CA LYS A 294 14.99 7.02 -11.16
C LYS A 294 14.60 8.39 -11.73
N GLU A 295 14.05 9.26 -10.91
CA GLU A 295 13.54 10.57 -11.32
C GLU A 295 14.58 11.70 -11.15
N MET A 296 15.83 11.35 -10.79
CA MET A 296 16.92 12.30 -10.60
C MET A 296 17.86 12.29 -11.82
N HIS A 297 17.93 13.41 -12.52
CA HIS A 297 18.93 13.60 -13.57
C HIS A 297 20.33 13.65 -12.94
N GLY A 298 21.32 13.02 -13.56
CA GLY A 298 22.67 12.91 -13.04
C GLY A 298 22.89 11.72 -12.10
N ALA A 299 21.83 11.06 -11.59
CA ALA A 299 21.97 9.95 -10.65
C ALA A 299 22.07 8.56 -11.27
N ARG A 300 22.21 8.45 -12.59
CA ARG A 300 22.26 7.17 -13.30
C ARG A 300 23.45 6.30 -12.85
N GLU A 301 24.66 6.89 -12.81
CA GLU A 301 25.86 6.20 -12.42
C GLU A 301 25.80 5.69 -10.99
N LEU A 302 25.29 6.50 -10.06
CA LEU A 302 25.04 6.11 -8.67
C LEU A 302 24.10 4.90 -8.60
N ARG A 303 22.97 4.94 -9.30
CA ARG A 303 22.01 3.84 -9.34
C ARG A 303 22.62 2.55 -9.89
N GLU A 304 23.39 2.64 -10.98
CA GLU A 304 24.08 1.49 -11.56
C GLU A 304 25.15 0.94 -10.61
N GLY A 305 25.89 1.81 -9.92
CA GLY A 305 26.90 1.44 -8.93
C GLY A 305 26.26 0.69 -7.74
N ILE A 306 25.18 1.23 -7.19
CA ILE A 306 24.44 0.59 -6.08
C ILE A 306 23.94 -0.80 -6.48
N ASN A 307 23.40 -0.97 -7.68
CA ASN A 307 22.94 -2.28 -8.17
C ASN A 307 24.06 -3.30 -8.34
N LYS A 308 25.29 -2.83 -8.62
CA LYS A 308 26.49 -3.69 -8.80
C LYS A 308 27.26 -3.93 -7.48
N SER A 309 26.98 -3.17 -6.42
CA SER A 309 27.65 -3.31 -5.13
C SER A 309 27.50 -4.73 -4.58
N ARG A 310 28.60 -5.32 -4.13
CA ARG A 310 28.62 -6.68 -3.58
C ARG A 310 28.53 -6.70 -2.06
N THR A 311 29.00 -5.64 -1.44
CA THR A 311 28.96 -5.45 0.01
C THR A 311 28.23 -4.17 0.37
N LEU A 312 27.81 -4.07 1.62
CA LEU A 312 27.21 -2.85 2.16
C LEU A 312 28.23 -1.71 2.19
N ALA A 313 29.49 -2.00 2.49
CA ALA A 313 30.57 -1.01 2.50
C ALA A 313 30.77 -0.37 1.10
N ASP A 314 30.75 -1.18 0.01
CA ASP A 314 30.84 -0.64 -1.35
C ASP A 314 29.69 0.34 -1.64
N LEU A 315 28.48 -0.01 -1.19
CA LEU A 315 27.29 0.82 -1.40
C LEU A 315 27.40 2.13 -0.63
N LEU A 316 27.82 2.09 0.63
CA LEU A 316 27.95 3.28 1.48
C LEU A 316 29.02 4.22 0.93
N SER A 317 30.18 3.71 0.49
CA SER A 317 31.22 4.53 -0.17
C SER A 317 30.67 5.23 -1.41
N LEU A 318 29.88 4.56 -2.24
CA LEU A 318 29.24 5.19 -3.40
C LEU A 318 28.30 6.34 -3.02
N LEU A 319 27.59 6.24 -1.90
CA LEU A 319 26.70 7.30 -1.41
C LEU A 319 27.47 8.48 -0.84
N GLU A 320 28.59 8.24 -0.17
CA GLU A 320 29.46 9.27 0.42
C GLU A 320 30.20 10.05 -0.67
N ASP A 321 30.74 9.35 -1.70
CA ASP A 321 31.55 9.93 -2.77
C ASP A 321 30.73 10.64 -3.85
N PHE A 322 29.39 10.44 -3.87
CA PHE A 322 28.55 10.96 -4.93
C PHE A 322 28.31 12.48 -4.81
N ASP A 323 28.57 13.21 -5.92
CA ASP A 323 28.26 14.64 -6.01
C ASP A 323 26.75 14.90 -6.18
N TRP A 324 26.11 15.17 -5.07
CA TRP A 324 24.67 15.51 -5.05
C TRP A 324 24.33 16.90 -5.61
N GLN A 325 25.32 17.79 -5.80
CA GLN A 325 25.06 19.15 -6.31
C GLN A 325 24.75 19.16 -7.81
N GLY A 326 25.28 18.18 -8.53
CA GLY A 326 25.05 18.00 -9.98
C GLY A 326 23.71 17.38 -10.32
N VAL A 327 22.85 17.09 -9.34
CA VAL A 327 21.60 16.35 -9.54
C VAL A 327 20.40 17.27 -9.55
N SER A 328 19.50 17.07 -10.53
CA SER A 328 18.23 17.81 -10.64
C SER A 328 17.04 16.87 -10.74
N THR A 329 15.86 17.35 -10.39
CA THR A 329 14.61 16.59 -10.56
C THR A 329 14.14 16.65 -12.01
N SER A 330 13.68 15.52 -12.57
CA SER A 330 12.92 15.51 -13.81
C SER A 330 11.52 16.13 -13.57
N LYS A 331 10.91 16.66 -14.65
CA LYS A 331 9.48 17.04 -14.62
C LYS A 331 8.65 15.83 -14.17
N PRO A 332 7.48 16.04 -13.53
CA PRO A 332 6.65 14.94 -13.05
C PRO A 332 6.43 13.90 -14.16
N CYS A 333 6.79 12.66 -13.87
CA CYS A 333 6.74 11.54 -14.82
C CYS A 333 5.27 11.14 -15.05
N SER A 334 4.80 11.33 -16.27
CA SER A 334 3.60 10.71 -16.76
C SER A 334 3.93 9.23 -17.08
N PHE A 335 3.40 8.31 -16.28
CA PHE A 335 3.44 6.86 -16.44
C PHE A 335 4.75 6.13 -16.07
N ILE A 336 4.66 5.30 -15.04
CA ILE A 336 5.60 4.19 -14.78
C ILE A 336 5.33 3.14 -15.87
N SER A 337 6.31 2.86 -16.73
CA SER A 337 6.20 1.84 -17.75
C SER A 337 6.15 0.43 -17.14
N GLU A 338 5.58 -0.55 -17.88
CA GLU A 338 5.48 -1.95 -17.45
C GLU A 338 6.84 -2.61 -17.12
N SER A 339 7.95 -2.06 -17.65
CA SER A 339 9.32 -2.55 -17.39
C SER A 339 9.86 -2.22 -15.99
N ASP A 340 9.18 -1.36 -15.22
CA ASP A 340 9.65 -0.89 -13.92
C ASP A 340 9.09 -1.68 -12.73
N THR A 341 8.28 -2.70 -12.97
CA THR A 341 7.81 -3.62 -11.93
C THR A 341 8.86 -4.66 -11.61
N CYS A 342 9.92 -4.29 -10.91
CA CYS A 342 10.79 -5.23 -10.18
C CYS A 342 10.03 -5.86 -8.98
N ILE A 343 8.78 -6.30 -9.20
CA ILE A 343 7.99 -7.05 -8.23
C ILE A 343 7.77 -8.44 -8.82
N GLU A 344 8.85 -9.21 -9.00
CA GLU A 344 8.79 -10.66 -8.97
C GLU A 344 9.01 -11.08 -7.51
N VAL A 345 7.91 -11.47 -6.84
CA VAL A 345 7.89 -12.06 -5.49
C VAL A 345 8.01 -13.57 -5.58
#